data_00b263209fbf8939605486717fdbfb0a
#
_entry.id   00b263209fbf8939605486717fdbfb0a
#
_cell.length_a   1.000
_cell.length_b   1.000
_cell.length_c   1.000
_cell.angle_alpha   90.00
_cell.angle_beta   90.00
_cell.angle_gamma   90.00
#
_symmetry.space_group_name_H-M   'P 1'
#
loop_
_entity.id
_entity.type
_entity.pdbx_description
1 polymer ?
#
loop_
_entity_poly.entity_id
_entity_poly.type
_entity_poly.pdbx_seq_one_letter_code
_entity_poly.pdbx_strand_id
1 'polypeptide(L)'
;MKILITGSQGFVGKYFYEKLMYNEMTLVDIKNGREVRDFFKVEDRQYDLVIHLAAIVGGRESIEGRPMAVADNLSIDSEFFQWCLKTKPKKIVYFSSSAAYPVALQVEGTNCKLEESMCNPNFPKRPDMTYGWSKLTGEFLAQFVPNVHI
;
A
#
# COMPACT_ATOMS: atom_id res chain seq x y z
N MET A 1 5.28 -18.79 11.30
CA MET A 1 5.74 -17.41 11.05
C MET A 1 4.78 -16.46 11.72
N LYS A 2 5.29 -15.31 12.20
CA LYS A 2 4.45 -14.19 12.66
C LYS A 2 4.14 -13.29 11.47
N ILE A 3 2.87 -13.19 11.11
CA ILE A 3 2.41 -12.47 9.92
C ILE A 3 1.49 -11.32 10.32
N LEU A 4 1.74 -10.13 9.80
CA LEU A 4 0.83 -9.00 9.89
C LEU A 4 0.16 -8.79 8.52
N ILE A 5 -1.16 -8.69 8.50
CA ILE A 5 -1.93 -8.28 7.33
C ILE A 5 -2.75 -7.05 7.69
N THR A 6 -2.47 -5.92 7.07
CA THR A 6 -3.31 -4.73 7.15
C THR A 6 -4.27 -4.68 5.97
N GLY A 7 -5.46 -4.12 6.12
CA GLY A 7 -6.51 -4.22 5.10
C GLY A 7 -7.07 -5.65 4.97
N SER A 8 -7.02 -6.42 6.06
CA SER A 8 -7.30 -7.86 6.09
C SER A 8 -8.73 -8.25 5.71
N GLN A 9 -9.70 -7.34 5.82
CA GLN A 9 -11.11 -7.56 5.45
C GLN A 9 -11.44 -7.09 4.02
N GLY A 10 -10.43 -6.56 3.31
CA GLY A 10 -10.54 -6.27 1.88
C GLY A 10 -10.52 -7.54 1.01
N PHE A 11 -10.77 -7.39 -0.29
CA PHE A 11 -10.81 -8.50 -1.24
C PHE A 11 -9.50 -9.29 -1.24
N VAL A 12 -8.37 -8.61 -1.41
CA VAL A 12 -7.04 -9.23 -1.43
C VAL A 12 -6.64 -9.76 -0.04
N GLY A 13 -6.98 -8.99 1.04
CA GLY A 13 -6.65 -9.37 2.42
C GLY A 13 -7.28 -10.70 2.85
N LYS A 14 -8.54 -10.94 2.47
CA LYS A 14 -9.22 -12.22 2.74
C LYS A 14 -8.54 -13.38 2.05
N TYR A 15 -8.10 -13.21 0.80
CA TYR A 15 -7.38 -14.25 0.07
C TYR A 15 -6.07 -14.62 0.78
N PHE A 16 -5.28 -13.64 1.22
CA PHE A 16 -4.06 -13.91 1.97
C PHE A 16 -4.35 -14.57 3.32
N TYR A 17 -5.40 -14.15 4.02
CA TYR A 17 -5.82 -14.80 5.25
C TYR A 17 -6.08 -16.30 5.04
N GLU A 18 -6.88 -16.68 4.05
CA GLU A 18 -7.20 -18.08 3.75
C GLU A 18 -5.96 -18.90 3.40
N LYS A 19 -5.01 -18.32 2.64
CA LYS A 19 -3.79 -19.03 2.22
C LYS A 19 -2.76 -19.17 3.34
N LEU A 20 -2.76 -18.30 4.32
CA LEU A 20 -1.74 -18.21 5.36
C LEU A 20 -2.26 -18.57 6.77
N MET A 21 -3.50 -19.01 6.90
CA MET A 21 -4.22 -19.19 8.18
C MET A 21 -3.58 -20.15 9.18
N TYR A 22 -2.66 -20.99 8.74
CA TYR A 22 -1.91 -21.90 9.62
C TYR A 22 -0.69 -21.24 10.32
N ASN A 23 -0.53 -19.94 10.16
CA ASN A 23 0.52 -19.16 10.81
C ASN A 23 -0.05 -18.33 11.97
N GLU A 24 0.84 -17.81 12.83
CA GLU A 24 0.48 -16.82 13.83
C GLU A 24 0.17 -15.49 13.12
N MET A 25 -1.08 -15.06 13.11
CA MET A 25 -1.52 -13.91 12.33
C MET A 25 -2.02 -12.76 13.18
N THR A 26 -1.60 -11.56 12.83
CA THR A 26 -2.19 -10.31 13.32
C THR A 26 -2.96 -9.67 12.15
N LEU A 27 -4.27 -9.49 12.33
CA LEU A 27 -5.16 -8.95 11.31
C LEU A 27 -5.62 -7.55 11.73
N VAL A 28 -5.37 -6.55 10.87
CA VAL A 28 -5.72 -5.15 11.12
C VAL A 28 -6.57 -4.64 9.97
N ASP A 29 -7.77 -4.16 10.32
CA ASP A 29 -8.70 -3.55 9.37
C ASP A 29 -9.71 -2.69 10.12
N ILE A 30 -10.12 -1.57 9.56
CA ILE A 30 -11.13 -0.70 10.15
C ILE A 30 -12.47 -1.42 10.32
N LYS A 31 -12.78 -2.39 9.45
CA LYS A 31 -14.01 -3.20 9.53
C LYS A 31 -14.03 -4.14 10.74
N ASN A 32 -12.89 -4.44 11.33
CA ASN A 32 -12.80 -5.19 12.59
C ASN A 32 -12.45 -4.29 13.78
N GLY A 33 -12.67 -2.97 13.65
CA GLY A 33 -12.48 -1.98 14.70
C GLY A 33 -11.02 -1.58 14.96
N ARG A 34 -10.09 -1.93 14.05
CA ARG A 34 -8.66 -1.60 14.19
C ARG A 34 -8.24 -0.59 13.13
N GLU A 35 -8.12 0.67 13.52
CA GLU A 35 -7.51 1.70 12.67
C GLU A 35 -6.01 1.44 12.56
N VAL A 36 -5.51 1.33 11.34
CA VAL A 36 -4.13 0.90 11.07
C VAL A 36 -3.09 1.89 11.56
N ARG A 37 -3.38 3.19 11.50
CA ARG A 37 -2.47 4.25 11.99
C ARG A 37 -2.30 4.17 13.51
N ASP A 38 -3.37 3.93 14.23
CA ASP A 38 -3.30 3.76 15.70
C ASP A 38 -2.61 2.45 16.08
N PHE A 39 -2.80 1.40 15.30
CA PHE A 39 -2.07 0.15 15.46
C PHE A 39 -0.56 0.37 15.35
N PHE A 40 -0.07 1.08 14.33
CA PHE A 40 1.37 1.30 14.14
C PHE A 40 2.02 2.15 15.23
N LYS A 41 1.26 3.03 15.90
CA LYS A 41 1.79 3.85 17.01
C LYS A 41 2.14 3.03 18.25
N VAL A 42 1.43 1.94 18.51
CA VAL A 42 1.55 1.14 19.73
C VAL A 42 2.17 -0.24 19.51
N GLU A 43 2.20 -0.72 18.28
CA GLU A 43 2.75 -2.03 17.95
C GLU A 43 4.28 -1.96 17.86
N ASP A 44 4.97 -2.84 18.58
CA ASP A 44 6.44 -2.89 18.62
C ASP A 44 7.03 -4.28 18.29
N ARG A 45 6.16 -5.27 18.05
CA ARG A 45 6.60 -6.62 17.70
C ARG A 45 7.26 -6.66 16.34
N GLN A 46 8.28 -7.49 16.23
CA GLN A 46 8.85 -7.84 14.93
C GLN A 46 8.03 -8.96 14.29
N TYR A 47 7.72 -8.78 13.01
CA TYR A 47 7.03 -9.77 12.17
C TYR A 47 8.00 -10.42 11.19
N ASP A 48 7.75 -11.70 10.86
CA ASP A 48 8.48 -12.40 9.81
C ASP A 48 8.03 -11.93 8.41
N LEU A 49 6.72 -11.62 8.27
CA LEU A 49 6.11 -11.13 7.04
C LEU A 49 5.06 -10.07 7.35
N VAL A 50 5.13 -8.97 6.63
CA VAL A 50 4.11 -7.93 6.65
C VAL A 50 3.51 -7.78 5.26
N ILE A 51 2.19 -7.86 5.15
CA ILE A 51 1.44 -7.64 3.91
C ILE A 51 0.60 -6.38 4.13
N HIS A 52 1.03 -5.27 3.52
CA HIS A 52 0.37 -3.98 3.70
C HIS A 52 -0.61 -3.71 2.56
N LEU A 53 -1.91 -3.86 2.88
CA LEU A 53 -3.02 -3.67 1.96
C LEU A 53 -3.98 -2.54 2.40
N ALA A 54 -3.76 -1.98 3.59
CA ALA A 54 -4.63 -0.94 4.11
C ALA A 54 -4.44 0.34 3.27
N ALA A 55 -5.50 0.73 2.60
CA ALA A 55 -5.59 1.96 1.83
C ALA A 55 -7.07 2.32 1.63
N ILE A 56 -7.35 3.60 1.47
CA ILE A 56 -8.65 4.05 0.97
C ILE A 56 -8.62 3.86 -0.54
N VAL A 57 -9.40 2.90 -1.00
CA VAL A 57 -9.53 2.52 -2.40
C VAL A 57 -10.98 2.66 -2.86
N GLY A 58 -11.19 2.77 -4.17
CA GLY A 58 -12.51 2.81 -4.75
C GLY A 58 -12.44 2.81 -6.27
N GLY A 59 -13.60 2.78 -6.93
CA GLY A 59 -13.70 3.04 -8.35
C GLY A 59 -13.39 4.50 -8.68
N ARG A 60 -13.22 4.81 -9.98
CA ARG A 60 -12.89 6.16 -10.48
C ARG A 60 -13.80 7.25 -9.89
N GLU A 61 -15.10 7.05 -9.94
CA GLU A 61 -16.09 8.00 -9.40
C GLU A 61 -15.87 8.29 -7.88
N SER A 62 -15.60 7.25 -7.10
CA SER A 62 -15.36 7.38 -5.66
C SER A 62 -14.06 8.15 -5.37
N ILE A 63 -13.01 7.94 -6.14
CA ILE A 63 -11.71 8.60 -5.95
C ILE A 63 -11.78 10.06 -6.44
N GLU A 64 -12.40 10.32 -7.59
CA GLU A 64 -12.60 11.67 -8.13
C GLU A 64 -13.50 12.52 -7.22
N GLY A 65 -14.55 11.91 -6.64
CA GLY A 65 -15.44 12.58 -5.68
C GLY A 65 -14.82 12.85 -4.31
N ARG A 66 -13.66 12.23 -4.01
CA ARG A 66 -12.97 12.38 -2.73
C ARG A 66 -11.47 12.61 -2.91
N PRO A 67 -11.07 13.74 -3.53
CA PRO A 67 -9.65 13.99 -3.85
C PRO A 67 -8.75 14.03 -2.60
N MET A 68 -9.29 14.38 -1.44
CA MET A 68 -8.55 14.38 -0.17
C MET A 68 -8.27 12.98 0.40
N ALA A 69 -8.83 11.91 -0.16
CA ALA A 69 -8.47 10.54 0.22
C ALA A 69 -6.97 10.23 -0.03
N VAL A 70 -6.30 11.01 -0.88
CA VAL A 70 -4.84 10.97 -1.03
C VAL A 70 -4.12 11.29 0.29
N ALA A 71 -4.59 12.29 1.03
CA ALA A 71 -4.01 12.67 2.31
C ALA A 71 -4.13 11.54 3.35
N ASP A 72 -5.27 10.86 3.38
CA ASP A 72 -5.46 9.69 4.24
C ASP A 72 -4.52 8.56 3.87
N ASN A 73 -4.37 8.24 2.59
CA ASN A 73 -3.44 7.21 2.13
C ASN A 73 -1.98 7.57 2.44
N LEU A 74 -1.58 8.83 2.23
CA LEU A 74 -0.24 9.29 2.61
C LEU A 74 0.00 9.20 4.12
N SER A 75 -1.00 9.50 4.94
CA SER A 75 -0.94 9.33 6.39
C SER A 75 -0.77 7.87 6.79
N ILE A 76 -1.53 6.95 6.17
CA ILE A 76 -1.41 5.50 6.40
C ILE A 76 0.00 5.02 6.05
N ASP A 77 0.48 5.35 4.86
CA ASP A 77 1.79 4.90 4.37
C ASP A 77 2.94 5.52 5.18
N SER A 78 2.81 6.79 5.61
CA SER A 78 3.80 7.45 6.48
C SER A 78 3.96 6.72 7.81
N GLU A 79 2.88 6.45 8.53
CA GLU A 79 2.92 5.70 9.79
C GLU A 79 3.46 4.28 9.57
N PHE A 80 3.06 3.63 8.49
CA PHE A 80 3.54 2.30 8.13
C PHE A 80 5.06 2.25 7.94
N PHE A 81 5.63 3.11 7.11
CA PHE A 81 7.06 3.09 6.82
C PHE A 81 7.90 3.50 8.04
N GLN A 82 7.44 4.48 8.84
CA GLN A 82 8.10 4.82 10.11
C GLN A 82 8.09 3.65 11.08
N TRP A 83 6.97 2.93 11.20
CA TRP A 83 6.86 1.73 12.00
C TRP A 83 7.81 0.62 11.49
N CYS A 84 7.91 0.43 10.18
CA CYS A 84 8.85 -0.53 9.58
C CYS A 84 10.31 -0.22 9.93
N LEU A 85 10.72 1.03 9.92
CA LEU A 85 12.07 1.45 10.32
C LEU A 85 12.36 1.16 11.79
N LYS A 86 11.35 1.31 12.66
CA LYS A 86 11.45 1.03 14.09
C LYS A 86 11.53 -0.47 14.39
N THR A 87 10.59 -1.26 13.84
CA THR A 87 10.40 -2.67 14.21
C THR A 87 11.18 -3.65 13.33
N LYS A 88 11.62 -3.21 12.16
CA LYS A 88 12.45 -3.95 11.20
C LYS A 88 11.89 -5.33 10.85
N PRO A 89 10.71 -5.43 10.24
CA PRO A 89 10.16 -6.70 9.78
C PRO A 89 11.14 -7.40 8.84
N LYS A 90 11.13 -8.75 8.85
CA LYS A 90 12.06 -9.53 8.01
C LYS A 90 11.74 -9.46 6.52
N LYS A 91 10.45 -9.37 6.19
CA LYS A 91 9.95 -9.22 4.82
C LYS A 91 8.70 -8.35 4.81
N ILE A 92 8.64 -7.42 3.90
CA ILE A 92 7.53 -6.49 3.72
C ILE A 92 7.05 -6.59 2.28
N VAL A 93 5.75 -6.73 2.08
CA VAL A 93 5.09 -6.63 0.78
C VAL A 93 4.18 -5.41 0.82
N TYR A 94 4.52 -4.41 0.01
CA TYR A 94 3.73 -3.19 -0.18
C TYR A 94 2.98 -3.26 -1.51
N PHE A 95 1.69 -3.03 -1.49
CA PHE A 95 0.87 -3.07 -2.70
C PHE A 95 0.76 -1.68 -3.32
N SER A 96 1.40 -1.50 -4.46
CA SER A 96 1.24 -0.35 -5.33
C SER A 96 0.01 -0.49 -6.23
N SER A 97 -0.04 0.23 -7.33
CA SER A 97 -1.18 0.26 -8.24
C SER A 97 -0.75 0.68 -9.64
N SER A 98 -1.47 0.19 -10.65
CA SER A 98 -1.35 0.71 -12.03
C SER A 98 -1.65 2.20 -12.14
N ALA A 99 -2.37 2.79 -11.17
CA ALA A 99 -2.60 4.23 -11.11
C ALA A 99 -1.31 5.05 -10.89
N ALA A 100 -0.22 4.42 -10.42
CA ALA A 100 1.09 5.07 -10.27
C ALA A 100 1.76 5.37 -11.63
N TYR A 101 1.39 4.65 -12.68
CA TYR A 101 1.91 4.91 -14.03
C TYR A 101 1.48 6.27 -14.59
N PRO A 102 2.33 6.88 -15.46
CA PRO A 102 2.01 8.16 -16.08
C PRO A 102 0.69 8.12 -16.86
N VAL A 103 -0.23 9.02 -16.54
CA VAL A 103 -1.53 9.11 -17.23
C VAL A 103 -1.38 9.37 -18.73
N ALA A 104 -0.31 10.08 -19.14
CA ALA A 104 -0.01 10.35 -20.54
C ALA A 104 0.27 9.08 -21.38
N LEU A 105 0.59 7.96 -20.73
CA LEU A 105 0.79 6.67 -21.40
C LEU A 105 -0.50 5.82 -21.48
N GLN A 106 -1.58 6.27 -20.84
CA GLN A 106 -2.86 5.56 -20.71
C GLN A 106 -3.94 6.22 -21.56
N VAL A 107 -3.57 6.74 -22.74
CA VAL A 107 -4.50 7.41 -23.65
C VAL A 107 -5.28 6.37 -24.45
N GLU A 108 -6.61 6.57 -24.55
CA GLU A 108 -7.50 5.74 -25.34
C GLU A 108 -7.02 5.65 -26.80
N GLY A 109 -7.03 4.45 -27.38
CA GLY A 109 -6.57 4.21 -28.75
C GLY A 109 -5.06 4.03 -28.91
N THR A 110 -4.27 4.15 -27.82
CA THR A 110 -2.84 3.81 -27.83
C THR A 110 -2.62 2.41 -27.26
N ASN A 111 -1.93 1.54 -28.02
CA ASN A 111 -1.48 0.22 -27.54
C ASN A 111 -0.12 0.34 -26.84
N CYS A 112 -0.01 1.17 -25.82
CA CYS A 112 1.21 1.28 -25.03
C CYS A 112 1.28 0.14 -23.99
N LYS A 113 2.25 -0.77 -24.17
CA LYS A 113 2.57 -1.76 -23.13
C LYS A 113 3.28 -1.03 -21.98
N LEU A 114 2.66 -0.98 -20.82
CA LEU A 114 3.27 -0.40 -19.62
C LEU A 114 4.33 -1.34 -19.06
N GLU A 115 5.48 -0.79 -18.71
CA GLU A 115 6.60 -1.49 -18.07
C GLU A 115 6.96 -0.76 -16.77
N GLU A 116 7.42 -1.49 -15.75
CA GLU A 116 7.74 -0.93 -14.42
C GLU A 116 8.76 0.23 -14.49
N SER A 117 9.70 0.18 -15.43
CA SER A 117 10.65 1.26 -15.68
C SER A 117 10.02 2.61 -16.03
N MET A 118 8.77 2.62 -16.49
CA MET A 118 8.02 3.84 -16.81
C MET A 118 7.41 4.50 -15.57
N CYS A 119 7.31 3.77 -14.48
CA CYS A 119 6.87 4.25 -13.17
C CYS A 119 8.10 4.52 -12.30
N ASN A 120 8.71 5.71 -12.44
CA ASN A 120 9.93 6.05 -11.71
C ASN A 120 9.64 7.11 -10.64
N PRO A 121 9.63 6.74 -9.35
CA PRO A 121 9.32 7.68 -8.27
C PRO A 121 10.40 8.76 -8.06
N ASN A 122 11.62 8.56 -8.57
CA ASN A 122 12.68 9.58 -8.49
C ASN A 122 12.56 10.66 -9.58
N PHE A 123 11.84 10.36 -10.67
CA PHE A 123 11.54 11.30 -11.75
C PHE A 123 10.04 11.20 -12.11
N PRO A 124 9.15 11.61 -11.20
CA PRO A 124 7.73 11.34 -11.31
C PRO A 124 7.12 12.10 -12.50
N LYS A 125 6.44 11.38 -13.36
CA LYS A 125 5.47 11.96 -14.30
C LYS A 125 4.09 11.88 -13.64
N ARG A 126 3.17 12.76 -14.04
CA ARG A 126 1.83 12.83 -13.46
C ARG A 126 1.16 11.45 -13.50
N PRO A 127 0.92 10.81 -12.34
CA PRO A 127 0.19 9.56 -12.23
C PRO A 127 -1.32 9.77 -12.42
N ASP A 128 -2.08 8.68 -12.51
CA ASP A 128 -3.52 8.76 -12.64
C ASP A 128 -4.17 9.14 -11.30
N MET A 129 -4.94 10.21 -11.31
CA MET A 129 -5.68 10.76 -10.17
C MET A 129 -4.82 10.99 -8.89
N THR A 130 -5.48 11.39 -7.82
CA THR A 130 -4.84 11.57 -6.50
C THR A 130 -4.40 10.25 -5.87
N TYR A 131 -5.11 9.16 -6.15
CA TYR A 131 -4.72 7.81 -5.69
C TYR A 131 -3.38 7.36 -6.26
N GLY A 132 -3.13 7.63 -7.55
CA GLY A 132 -1.84 7.35 -8.17
C GLY A 132 -0.70 8.10 -7.51
N TRP A 133 -0.91 9.35 -7.09
CA TRP A 133 0.08 10.12 -6.33
C TRP A 133 0.41 9.48 -4.98
N SER A 134 -0.59 9.00 -4.22
CA SER A 134 -0.30 8.34 -2.95
C SER A 134 0.52 7.06 -3.18
N LYS A 135 0.17 6.26 -4.18
CA LYS A 135 0.89 5.01 -4.45
C LYS A 135 2.31 5.23 -4.96
N LEU A 136 2.52 6.18 -5.87
CA LEU A 136 3.86 6.56 -6.33
C LEU A 136 4.74 7.12 -5.19
N THR A 137 4.15 7.88 -4.27
CA THR A 137 4.85 8.35 -3.07
C THR A 137 5.22 7.18 -2.15
N GLY A 138 4.32 6.20 -1.99
CA GLY A 138 4.61 4.98 -1.24
C GLY A 138 5.77 4.19 -1.84
N GLU A 139 5.84 4.05 -3.17
CA GLU A 139 6.99 3.44 -3.85
C GLU A 139 8.30 4.21 -3.60
N PHE A 140 8.23 5.55 -3.60
CA PHE A 140 9.38 6.38 -3.26
C PHE A 140 9.86 6.14 -1.82
N LEU A 141 8.95 6.12 -0.85
CA LEU A 141 9.28 5.86 0.56
C LEU A 141 9.83 4.45 0.78
N ALA A 142 9.32 3.47 0.05
CA ALA A 142 9.76 2.08 0.14
C ALA A 142 11.26 1.91 -0.15
N GLN A 143 11.86 2.77 -0.96
CA GLN A 143 13.30 2.73 -1.29
C GLN A 143 14.21 2.98 -0.07
N PHE A 144 13.69 3.63 0.98
CA PHE A 144 14.44 3.96 2.19
C PHE A 144 14.20 2.95 3.33
N VAL A 145 13.39 1.93 3.09
CA VAL A 145 13.06 0.91 4.09
C VAL A 145 13.59 -0.45 3.62
N PRO A 146 14.45 -1.12 4.41
CA PRO A 146 14.99 -2.42 4.01
C PRO A 146 13.91 -3.50 3.93
N ASN A 147 14.16 -4.50 3.08
CA ASN A 147 13.32 -5.70 2.93
C ASN A 147 11.91 -5.44 2.38
N VAL A 148 11.65 -4.31 1.74
CA VAL A 148 10.40 -4.03 1.05
C VAL A 148 10.43 -4.60 -0.37
N HIS A 149 9.33 -5.26 -0.74
CA HIS A 149 9.01 -5.72 -2.09
C HIS A 149 7.71 -5.01 -2.50
N ILE A 150 7.68 -4.46 -3.68
CA ILE A 150 6.53 -3.78 -4.26
C ILE A 150 5.88 -4.68 -5.29
#